data_940086670446b9d543bf1efc61ab404e
#
_entry.id   940086670446b9d543bf1efc61ab404e
#
_cell.length_a   1.000
_cell.length_b   1.000
_cell.length_c   1.000
_cell.angle_alpha   90.00
_cell.angle_beta   90.00
_cell.angle_gamma   90.00
#
_symmetry.space_group_name_H-M   'P 1'
#
loop_
_entity.id
_entity.type
_entity.pdbx_description
1 polymer ?
#
loop_
_entity_poly.entity_id
_entity_poly.type
_entity_poly.pdbx_seq_one_letter_code
_entity_poly.pdbx_strand_id
1 'polypeptide(L)'
;MPVSSWGSICPGYPTHSLDIDPGMGINKRIPEKRCSEFMARKSNRGPDPSELTLRMLCANAAGRCQFEGCNKPVFFDGLTLREFNKSNVAHIVSSSSSGPRGDVLRSHQLSDKLCNLMLLCPDHHKLIDDFPDLYPEADLLVMKRKYEEAIVT
;
A
#
# COMPACT_ATOMS: atom_id res chain seq x y z
N MET A 1 10.24 -40.61 14.86
CA MET A 1 9.86 -40.08 13.56
C MET A 1 10.55 -38.74 13.44
N PRO A 2 11.50 -38.54 12.52
CA PRO A 2 12.30 -37.33 12.45
C PRO A 2 11.51 -36.18 11.78
N VAL A 3 11.53 -35.02 12.38
CA VAL A 3 11.04 -33.75 11.83
C VAL A 3 11.98 -33.31 10.72
N SER A 4 11.47 -33.30 9.50
CA SER A 4 12.20 -32.83 8.33
C SER A 4 12.45 -31.32 8.36
N SER A 5 13.72 -31.00 8.20
CA SER A 5 14.29 -29.67 8.07
C SER A 5 13.66 -28.86 6.94
N TRP A 6 13.20 -27.65 7.24
CA TRP A 6 12.93 -26.65 6.22
C TRP A 6 14.25 -26.03 5.77
N GLY A 7 14.81 -26.61 4.73
CA GLY A 7 16.01 -26.11 4.07
C GLY A 7 15.69 -24.88 3.22
N SER A 8 16.54 -23.90 3.39
CA SER A 8 16.73 -22.71 2.59
C SER A 8 16.54 -22.92 1.10
N ILE A 9 15.65 -22.18 0.45
CA ILE A 9 15.69 -21.98 -0.99
C ILE A 9 15.51 -20.51 -1.28
N CYS A 10 16.64 -19.81 -1.39
CA CYS A 10 16.78 -18.65 -2.26
C CYS A 10 17.84 -19.01 -3.30
N PRO A 11 17.47 -19.44 -4.53
CA PRO A 11 18.43 -19.57 -5.61
C PRO A 11 18.71 -18.19 -6.23
N GLY A 12 20.00 -17.93 -6.37
CA GLY A 12 20.66 -16.75 -6.86
C GLY A 12 20.02 -15.96 -7.99
N TYR A 13 20.05 -14.66 -7.81
CA TYR A 13 19.95 -13.70 -8.90
C TYR A 13 21.21 -13.78 -9.76
N PRO A 14 21.09 -13.84 -11.09
CA PRO A 14 22.25 -13.72 -11.96
C PRO A 14 22.80 -12.31 -11.88
N THR A 15 24.05 -12.19 -11.47
CA THR A 15 24.82 -10.94 -11.57
C THR A 15 25.12 -10.67 -13.03
N HIS A 16 24.33 -9.84 -13.69
CA HIS A 16 24.74 -9.26 -14.95
C HIS A 16 25.73 -8.14 -14.67
N SER A 17 27.01 -8.38 -14.99
CA SER A 17 27.99 -7.33 -15.20
C SER A 17 27.48 -6.41 -16.29
N LEU A 18 27.19 -5.17 -15.95
CA LEU A 18 27.02 -4.10 -16.91
C LEU A 18 28.42 -3.59 -17.26
N ASP A 19 28.93 -4.00 -18.41
CA ASP A 19 30.09 -3.37 -19.05
C ASP A 19 29.70 -1.92 -19.37
N ILE A 20 30.24 -0.99 -18.62
CA ILE A 20 30.10 0.45 -18.89
C ILE A 20 31.16 0.81 -19.92
N ASP A 21 30.73 1.07 -21.13
CA ASP A 21 31.56 1.62 -22.20
C ASP A 21 31.99 3.07 -21.86
N PRO A 22 33.29 3.36 -21.72
CA PRO A 22 33.77 4.70 -21.39
C PRO A 22 34.02 5.53 -22.64
N GLY A 23 32.97 5.98 -23.34
CA GLY A 23 33.17 6.74 -24.53
C GLY A 23 31.98 7.44 -25.16
N MET A 24 31.27 8.30 -24.41
CA MET A 24 30.48 9.36 -25.02
C MET A 24 30.35 10.56 -24.06
N GLY A 25 31.21 11.51 -24.24
CA GLY A 25 31.10 12.81 -23.61
C GLY A 25 29.86 13.55 -24.12
N ILE A 26 28.84 13.66 -23.28
CA ILE A 26 27.75 14.61 -23.48
C ILE A 26 27.80 15.61 -22.34
N ASN A 27 28.62 16.64 -22.55
CA ASN A 27 28.65 17.83 -21.74
C ASN A 27 27.40 18.68 -22.07
N LYS A 28 26.23 18.32 -21.59
CA LYS A 28 25.07 19.20 -21.55
C LYS A 28 24.92 19.69 -20.12
N ARG A 29 25.42 20.91 -19.88
CA ARG A 29 25.13 21.69 -18.68
C ARG A 29 23.60 21.79 -18.55
N ILE A 30 23.01 21.10 -17.60
CA ILE A 30 21.63 21.26 -17.21
C ILE A 30 21.56 22.62 -16.51
N PRO A 31 20.71 23.56 -16.95
CA PRO A 31 20.61 24.87 -16.30
C PRO A 31 20.08 24.69 -14.86
N GLU A 32 20.83 25.18 -13.88
CA GLU A 32 20.57 25.12 -12.44
C GLU A 32 19.23 25.73 -11.97
N LYS A 33 18.47 26.34 -12.87
CA LYS A 33 17.19 26.99 -12.56
C LYS A 33 15.97 26.08 -12.45
N ARG A 34 16.09 24.75 -12.68
CA ARG A 34 14.94 23.82 -12.60
C ARG A 34 14.86 23.02 -11.29
N CYS A 35 15.85 23.08 -10.43
CA CYS A 35 15.77 22.37 -9.14
C CYS A 35 15.01 23.13 -8.05
N SER A 36 14.89 24.45 -8.14
CA SER A 36 14.23 25.24 -7.10
C SER A 36 12.69 25.32 -7.25
N GLU A 37 12.16 25.07 -8.44
CA GLU A 37 10.70 25.07 -8.67
C GLU A 37 10.02 23.71 -8.41
N PHE A 38 10.80 22.62 -8.27
CA PHE A 38 10.26 21.31 -7.93
C PHE A 38 10.06 21.11 -6.42
N MET A 39 10.53 22.04 -5.62
CA MET A 39 10.48 22.03 -4.17
C MET A 39 9.41 22.96 -3.64
N ALA A 40 8.13 22.74 -3.82
CA ALA A 40 7.08 23.18 -2.89
C ALA A 40 5.66 23.07 -3.45
N ARG A 41 5.28 21.97 -4.02
CA ARG A 41 3.89 21.56 -3.79
C ARG A 41 3.88 20.86 -2.44
N LYS A 42 3.66 21.60 -1.35
CA LYS A 42 3.24 21.01 -0.07
C LYS A 42 2.04 20.16 -0.43
N SER A 43 2.24 18.84 -0.49
CA SER A 43 1.13 17.92 -0.68
C SER A 43 0.21 18.15 0.51
N ASN A 44 -1.06 18.46 0.28
CA ASN A 44 -2.07 18.61 1.32
C ASN A 44 -2.43 17.25 1.96
N ARG A 45 -1.49 16.31 1.88
CA ARG A 45 -1.59 14.94 2.41
C ARG A 45 -0.73 14.82 3.65
N GLY A 46 -1.22 14.05 4.61
CA GLY A 46 -0.45 13.63 5.78
C GLY A 46 0.69 12.68 5.41
N PRO A 47 1.53 12.30 6.40
CA PRO A 47 2.66 11.41 6.19
C PRO A 47 2.21 10.03 5.68
N ASP A 48 3.06 9.40 4.87
CA ASP A 48 2.82 8.03 4.43
C ASP A 48 3.02 7.04 5.59
N PRO A 49 2.28 5.92 5.60
CA PRO A 49 2.45 4.87 6.60
C PRO A 49 3.88 4.31 6.61
N SER A 50 4.41 4.07 7.81
CA SER A 50 5.72 3.45 7.97
C SER A 50 5.73 2.00 7.45
N GLU A 51 6.92 1.49 7.11
CA GLU A 51 7.08 0.09 6.69
C GLU A 51 6.55 -0.89 7.75
N LEU A 52 6.77 -0.59 9.04
CA LEU A 52 6.22 -1.39 10.13
C LEU A 52 4.68 -1.37 10.13
N THR A 53 4.07 -0.20 9.94
CA THR A 53 2.61 -0.06 9.84
C THR A 53 2.06 -0.89 8.69
N LEU A 54 2.72 -0.85 7.52
CA LEU A 54 2.32 -1.64 6.35
C LEU A 54 2.45 -3.15 6.58
N ARG A 55 3.52 -3.60 7.24
CA ARG A 55 3.70 -5.02 7.61
C ARG A 55 2.61 -5.48 8.57
N MET A 56 2.29 -4.69 9.58
CA MET A 56 1.20 -5.00 10.53
C MET A 56 -0.16 -5.05 9.83
N LEU A 57 -0.43 -4.12 8.90
CA LEU A 57 -1.65 -4.13 8.09
C LEU A 57 -1.76 -5.42 7.26
N CYS A 58 -0.69 -5.81 6.58
CA CYS A 58 -0.65 -7.05 5.79
C CYS A 58 -0.88 -8.29 6.67
N ALA A 59 -0.30 -8.33 7.87
CA ALA A 59 -0.49 -9.42 8.82
C ALA A 59 -1.94 -9.49 9.31
N ASN A 60 -2.53 -8.36 9.74
CA ASN A 60 -3.90 -8.28 10.21
C ASN A 60 -4.94 -8.62 9.13
N ALA A 61 -4.59 -8.34 7.86
CA ALA A 61 -5.42 -8.69 6.71
C ALA A 61 -5.15 -10.11 6.17
N ALA A 62 -4.19 -10.85 6.73
CA ALA A 62 -3.72 -12.14 6.20
C ALA A 62 -3.44 -12.12 4.69
N GLY A 63 -2.95 -10.98 4.16
CA GLY A 63 -2.67 -10.79 2.73
C GLY A 63 -3.90 -10.83 1.83
N ARG A 64 -5.09 -10.49 2.36
CA ARG A 64 -6.37 -10.56 1.66
C ARG A 64 -7.12 -9.24 1.71
N CYS A 65 -8.04 -9.05 0.77
CA CYS A 65 -8.94 -7.90 0.75
C CYS A 65 -9.89 -7.95 1.95
N GLN A 66 -9.87 -6.89 2.78
CA GLN A 66 -10.70 -6.76 3.98
C GLN A 66 -12.14 -6.27 3.70
N PHE A 67 -12.50 -6.08 2.43
CA PHE A 67 -13.87 -5.71 2.06
C PHE A 67 -14.82 -6.87 2.34
N GLU A 68 -15.95 -6.58 2.97
CA GLU A 68 -16.94 -7.59 3.37
C GLU A 68 -17.38 -8.48 2.19
N GLY A 69 -17.26 -9.79 2.37
CA GLY A 69 -17.59 -10.78 1.35
C GLY A 69 -16.55 -10.99 0.25
N CYS A 70 -15.48 -10.18 0.16
CA CYS A 70 -14.48 -10.31 -0.90
C CYS A 70 -13.43 -11.38 -0.62
N ASN A 71 -12.64 -11.23 0.41
CA ASN A 71 -11.57 -12.14 0.84
C ASN A 71 -10.59 -12.60 -0.28
N LYS A 72 -10.44 -11.85 -1.38
CA LYS A 72 -9.51 -12.16 -2.47
C LYS A 72 -8.06 -12.01 -1.99
N PRO A 73 -7.13 -12.95 -2.31
CA PRO A 73 -5.71 -12.72 -2.05
C PRO A 73 -5.19 -11.56 -2.89
N VAL A 74 -4.41 -10.66 -2.27
CA VAL A 74 -3.91 -9.44 -2.94
C VAL A 74 -2.42 -9.50 -3.31
N PHE A 75 -1.73 -10.57 -2.92
CA PHE A 75 -0.33 -10.82 -3.28
C PHE A 75 -0.14 -12.03 -4.21
N PHE A 76 -1.24 -12.57 -4.72
CA PHE A 76 -1.23 -13.74 -5.58
C PHE A 76 -2.28 -13.60 -6.69
N ASP A 77 -1.91 -13.93 -7.90
CA ASP A 77 -2.84 -13.99 -9.03
C ASP A 77 -3.32 -15.44 -9.25
N GLY A 78 -4.62 -15.65 -9.00
CA GLY A 78 -5.22 -17.00 -9.08
C GLY A 78 -5.33 -17.58 -10.49
N LEU A 79 -5.23 -16.74 -11.52
CA LEU A 79 -5.29 -17.19 -12.92
C LEU A 79 -3.92 -17.63 -13.44
N THR A 80 -2.90 -16.80 -13.20
CA THR A 80 -1.53 -17.06 -13.67
C THR A 80 -0.72 -17.89 -12.69
N LEU A 81 -1.23 -18.11 -11.47
CA LEU A 81 -0.56 -18.78 -10.36
C LEU A 81 0.79 -18.14 -9.99
N ARG A 82 0.92 -16.84 -10.15
CA ARG A 82 2.13 -16.08 -9.86
C ARG A 82 1.95 -15.15 -8.66
N GLU A 83 3.06 -14.94 -7.97
CA GLU A 83 3.14 -13.86 -6.98
C GLU A 83 3.07 -12.52 -7.70
N PHE A 84 2.10 -11.72 -7.33
CA PHE A 84 1.86 -10.41 -7.91
C PHE A 84 1.19 -9.50 -6.89
N ASN A 85 1.83 -8.36 -6.58
CA ASN A 85 1.27 -7.39 -5.66
C ASN A 85 0.19 -6.54 -6.36
N LYS A 86 -1.06 -6.77 -6.01
CA LYS A 86 -2.23 -5.99 -6.41
C LYS A 86 -2.96 -5.39 -5.20
N SER A 87 -2.26 -5.30 -4.06
CA SER A 87 -2.83 -4.69 -2.86
C SER A 87 -2.87 -3.17 -2.97
N ASN A 88 -3.92 -2.58 -2.44
CA ASN A 88 -4.04 -1.16 -2.18
C ASN A 88 -4.22 -0.91 -0.70
N VAL A 89 -3.45 0.05 -0.18
CA VAL A 89 -3.63 0.57 1.18
C VAL A 89 -4.66 1.69 1.11
N ALA A 90 -5.87 1.39 1.55
CA ALA A 90 -6.98 2.33 1.58
C ALA A 90 -7.02 3.07 2.91
N HIS A 91 -7.23 4.37 2.87
CA HIS A 91 -7.48 5.19 4.05
C HIS A 91 -8.96 5.24 4.34
N ILE A 92 -9.38 4.94 5.57
CA ILE A 92 -10.77 5.10 6.03
C ILE A 92 -11.14 6.58 6.04
N VAL A 93 -10.37 7.40 6.76
CA VAL A 93 -10.37 8.86 6.62
C VAL A 93 -9.20 9.23 5.72
N SER A 94 -9.45 9.88 4.60
CA SER A 94 -8.42 10.24 3.62
C SER A 94 -7.21 10.93 4.26
N SER A 95 -6.03 10.69 3.73
CA SER A 95 -4.80 11.40 4.14
C SER A 95 -4.82 12.90 3.78
N SER A 96 -5.75 13.32 2.92
CA SER A 96 -6.00 14.72 2.56
C SER A 96 -7.38 15.14 3.03
N SER A 97 -7.49 16.36 3.56
CA SER A 97 -8.79 16.93 3.98
C SER A 97 -9.79 17.10 2.84
N SER A 98 -9.32 17.14 1.60
CA SER A 98 -10.17 17.23 0.39
C SER A 98 -10.46 15.88 -0.28
N GLY A 99 -9.96 14.78 0.27
CA GLY A 99 -10.19 13.43 -0.27
C GLY A 99 -11.49 12.80 0.24
N PRO A 100 -11.79 11.56 -0.21
CA PRO A 100 -12.96 10.82 0.26
C PRO A 100 -12.96 10.70 1.80
N ARG A 101 -14.07 11.04 2.45
CA ARG A 101 -14.18 11.05 3.93
C ARG A 101 -13.10 11.90 4.62
N GLY A 102 -12.55 12.91 3.92
CA GLY A 102 -11.50 13.77 4.43
C GLY A 102 -12.01 14.69 5.55
N ASP A 103 -11.13 14.99 6.52
CA ASP A 103 -11.41 15.84 7.67
C ASP A 103 -10.24 16.79 7.91
N VAL A 104 -10.52 18.09 8.08
CA VAL A 104 -9.50 19.14 8.18
C VAL A 104 -8.55 18.92 9.37
N LEU A 105 -9.05 18.38 10.48
CA LEU A 105 -8.29 18.20 11.71
C LEU A 105 -7.65 16.82 11.80
N ARG A 106 -8.33 15.77 11.31
CA ARG A 106 -7.96 14.37 11.51
C ARG A 106 -7.16 13.76 10.37
N SER A 107 -7.36 14.20 9.13
CA SER A 107 -6.73 13.58 7.96
C SER A 107 -5.21 13.40 8.09
N HIS A 108 -4.50 14.46 8.48
CA HIS A 108 -3.05 14.40 8.67
C HIS A 108 -2.62 13.53 9.86
N GLN A 109 -3.40 13.55 10.94
CA GLN A 109 -3.09 12.80 12.17
C GLN A 109 -3.31 11.30 12.01
N LEU A 110 -4.26 10.91 11.15
CA LEU A 110 -4.67 9.52 10.95
C LEU A 110 -3.98 8.86 9.75
N SER A 111 -3.29 9.62 8.90
CA SER A 111 -2.77 9.14 7.62
C SER A 111 -1.78 7.96 7.75
N ASP A 112 -0.99 7.90 8.82
CA ASP A 112 0.00 6.86 9.09
C ASP A 112 -0.47 5.83 10.14
N LYS A 113 -1.71 5.94 10.65
CA LYS A 113 -2.21 5.10 11.74
C LYS A 113 -2.84 3.81 11.22
N LEU A 114 -2.41 2.68 11.77
CA LEU A 114 -2.91 1.35 11.41
C LEU A 114 -4.44 1.24 11.53
N CYS A 115 -5.04 1.87 12.54
CA CYS A 115 -6.49 1.87 12.72
C CYS A 115 -7.26 2.55 11.59
N ASN A 116 -6.61 3.45 10.84
CA ASN A 116 -7.20 4.17 9.73
C ASN A 116 -6.92 3.53 8.35
N LEU A 117 -6.25 2.38 8.33
CA LEU A 117 -5.82 1.73 7.09
C LEU A 117 -6.53 0.39 6.89
N MET A 118 -6.93 0.11 5.65
CA MET A 118 -7.45 -1.18 5.21
C MET A 118 -6.64 -1.70 4.02
N LEU A 119 -6.43 -3.03 3.96
CA LEU A 119 -5.84 -3.68 2.81
C LEU A 119 -6.96 -4.12 1.85
N LEU A 120 -7.01 -3.55 0.67
CA LEU A 120 -8.08 -3.81 -0.30
C LEU A 120 -7.52 -4.27 -1.66
N CYS A 121 -8.34 -4.97 -2.43
CA CYS A 121 -8.06 -5.15 -3.86
C CYS A 121 -8.38 -3.85 -4.63
N PRO A 122 -7.85 -3.68 -5.85
CA PRO A 122 -8.04 -2.44 -6.63
C PRO A 122 -9.53 -2.09 -6.83
N ASP A 123 -10.38 -3.09 -7.08
CA ASP A 123 -11.80 -2.88 -7.32
C ASP A 123 -12.50 -2.24 -6.12
N HIS A 124 -12.24 -2.79 -4.91
CA HIS A 124 -12.88 -2.31 -3.69
C HIS A 124 -12.27 -1.03 -3.15
N HIS A 125 -10.96 -0.80 -3.37
CA HIS A 125 -10.36 0.50 -3.07
C HIS A 125 -11.04 1.61 -3.89
N LYS A 126 -11.17 1.39 -5.21
CA LYS A 126 -11.85 2.34 -6.07
C LYS A 126 -13.32 2.53 -5.68
N LEU A 127 -14.02 1.44 -5.37
CA LEU A 127 -15.44 1.47 -4.99
C LEU A 127 -15.70 2.37 -3.77
N ILE A 128 -14.94 2.20 -2.69
CA ILE A 128 -15.14 2.99 -1.46
C ILE A 128 -14.76 4.47 -1.63
N ASP A 129 -13.85 4.77 -2.56
CA ASP A 129 -13.44 6.15 -2.81
C ASP A 129 -14.36 6.87 -3.79
N ASP A 130 -14.93 6.17 -4.77
CA ASP A 130 -15.91 6.73 -5.71
C ASP A 130 -17.29 6.96 -5.04
N PHE A 131 -17.62 6.20 -4.01
CA PHE A 131 -18.92 6.27 -3.32
C PHE A 131 -18.80 6.48 -1.80
N PRO A 132 -18.18 7.59 -1.34
CA PRO A 132 -17.92 7.81 0.07
C PRO A 132 -19.19 7.89 0.94
N ASP A 133 -20.32 8.30 0.35
CA ASP A 133 -21.60 8.38 1.05
C ASP A 133 -22.21 7.00 1.34
N LEU A 134 -21.92 6.00 0.47
CA LEU A 134 -22.35 4.61 0.66
C LEU A 134 -21.41 3.84 1.60
N TYR A 135 -20.19 4.31 1.75
CA TYR A 135 -19.14 3.72 2.61
C TYR A 135 -18.62 4.75 3.60
N PRO A 136 -19.43 5.19 4.57
CA PRO A 136 -19.01 6.15 5.57
C PRO A 136 -17.93 5.55 6.49
N GLU A 137 -17.21 6.42 7.19
CA GLU A 137 -16.12 6.05 8.13
C GLU A 137 -16.56 4.96 9.11
N ALA A 138 -17.74 5.11 9.70
CA ALA A 138 -18.25 4.18 10.73
C ALA A 138 -18.38 2.74 10.19
N ASP A 139 -18.89 2.58 8.98
CA ASP A 139 -19.11 1.28 8.37
C ASP A 139 -17.78 0.61 7.97
N LEU A 140 -16.83 1.38 7.46
CA LEU A 140 -15.48 0.88 7.14
C LEU A 140 -14.72 0.44 8.40
N LEU A 141 -14.86 1.17 9.52
CA LEU A 141 -14.26 0.78 10.80
C LEU A 141 -14.87 -0.52 11.33
N VAL A 142 -16.18 -0.69 11.21
CA VAL A 142 -16.87 -1.94 11.59
C VAL A 142 -16.41 -3.09 10.71
N MET A 143 -16.36 -2.88 9.39
CA MET A 143 -15.90 -3.88 8.41
C MET A 143 -14.47 -4.34 8.70
N LYS A 144 -13.54 -3.40 8.90
CA LYS A 144 -12.15 -3.67 9.27
C LYS A 144 -12.07 -4.52 10.55
N ARG A 145 -12.75 -4.08 11.62
CA ARG A 145 -12.72 -4.77 12.91
C ARG A 145 -13.26 -6.19 12.81
N LYS A 146 -14.43 -6.39 12.21
CA LYS A 146 -15.01 -7.73 11.99
C LYS A 146 -14.06 -8.66 11.26
N TYR A 147 -13.39 -8.13 10.23
CA TYR A 147 -12.43 -8.92 9.45
C TYR A 147 -11.23 -9.34 10.29
N GLU A 148 -10.62 -8.40 11.01
CA GLU A 148 -9.44 -8.66 11.85
C GLU A 148 -9.77 -9.60 13.02
N GLU A 149 -10.94 -9.48 13.63
CA GLU A 149 -11.44 -10.43 14.65
C GLU A 149 -11.57 -11.85 14.10
N ALA A 150 -12.05 -12.01 12.87
CA ALA A 150 -12.20 -13.32 12.23
C ALA A 150 -10.86 -13.99 11.88
N ILE A 151 -9.77 -13.22 11.71
CA ILE A 151 -8.42 -13.78 11.47
C ILE A 151 -7.80 -14.32 12.78
N VAL A 152 -8.13 -13.74 13.92
CA VAL A 152 -7.55 -14.11 15.22
C VAL A 152 -8.25 -15.34 15.83
N THR A 153 -9.45 -15.68 15.37
CA THR A 153 -10.25 -16.80 15.89
C THR A 153 -9.88 -18.11 15.20
#